data_f48dd76b7bb7c038bdef14b0c6755755
#
_entry.id   f48dd76b7bb7c038bdef14b0c6755755
#
_cell.length_a   1.000
_cell.length_b   1.000
_cell.length_c   1.000
_cell.angle_alpha   90.00
_cell.angle_beta   90.00
_cell.angle_gamma   90.00
#
_symmetry.space_group_name_H-M   'P 1'
#
loop_
_entity.id
_entity.type
_entity.pdbx_description
1 polymer ?
#
loop_
_entity_poly.entity_id
_entity_poly.type
_entity_poly.pdbx_seq_one_letter_code
_entity_poly.pdbx_strand_id
1 'polypeptide(L)'
;MIKLKIDHQEVEVPEGSSVWKAAEAAGIHIPALCLHNELDHFTSCMLCLVKDGSGKLFPSCSVKAADHMQIITEDEEIREGRQMALELLLSEHVGDCEAPCQIGCPAHMNIPLMNRLIAAGKWEESLKVVKRDIALPAVLGRICPAPCEGACHRKTVDEPVSICLLKRFVGDENDLHPWPVPPLEGKRVAIIGAGPAGLAAAYYLRLRGVEPHLYDRAPKAGGQLRTAISRDILPEE
;
A
#
# COMPACT_ATOMS: atom_id res chain seq x y z
N MET A 1 4.79 41.44 -3.61
CA MET A 1 5.96 40.58 -3.67
C MET A 1 6.80 40.85 -2.41
N ILE A 2 7.32 39.80 -1.78
CA ILE A 2 8.14 39.83 -0.58
C ILE A 2 9.59 39.54 -1.00
N LYS A 3 10.55 40.33 -0.52
CA LYS A 3 11.98 40.12 -0.78
C LYS A 3 12.68 39.69 0.49
N LEU A 4 13.33 38.54 0.43
CA LEU A 4 14.06 37.97 1.55
C LEU A 4 15.40 37.37 1.08
N LYS A 5 16.28 37.10 2.01
CA LYS A 5 17.58 36.45 1.73
C LYS A 5 17.55 35.04 2.31
N ILE A 6 17.83 34.03 1.49
CA ILE A 6 17.97 32.66 1.93
C ILE A 6 19.42 32.23 1.65
N ASP A 7 20.15 31.89 2.69
CA ASP A 7 21.59 31.70 2.66
C ASP A 7 22.32 32.90 2.01
N HIS A 8 22.76 32.75 0.77
CA HIS A 8 23.46 33.80 0.03
C HIS A 8 22.66 34.38 -1.12
N GLN A 9 21.38 33.89 -1.33
CA GLN A 9 20.55 34.25 -2.46
C GLN A 9 19.43 35.22 -2.05
N GLU A 10 19.23 36.28 -2.86
CA GLU A 10 18.04 37.11 -2.77
C GLU A 10 16.88 36.43 -3.50
N VAL A 11 15.74 36.30 -2.84
CA VAL A 11 14.56 35.58 -3.33
C VAL A 11 13.35 36.51 -3.25
N GLU A 12 12.54 36.51 -4.31
CA GLU A 12 11.31 37.29 -4.38
C GLU A 12 10.12 36.35 -4.57
N VAL A 13 9.13 36.41 -3.67
CA VAL A 13 7.95 35.53 -3.67
C VAL A 13 6.67 36.30 -3.44
N PRO A 14 5.49 35.74 -3.83
CA PRO A 14 4.20 36.32 -3.52
C PRO A 14 4.00 36.45 -2.00
N GLU A 15 3.28 37.51 -1.61
CA GLU A 15 2.84 37.70 -0.23
C GLU A 15 2.01 36.49 0.26
N GLY A 16 2.24 36.06 1.48
CA GLY A 16 1.61 34.87 2.06
C GLY A 16 2.32 33.56 1.77
N SER A 17 3.37 33.54 0.94
CA SER A 17 4.22 32.35 0.74
C SER A 17 4.91 31.95 2.06
N SER A 18 5.08 30.63 2.29
CA SER A 18 5.90 30.18 3.39
C SER A 18 7.39 30.31 3.06
N VAL A 19 8.24 30.35 4.07
CA VAL A 19 9.72 30.33 3.90
C VAL A 19 10.15 29.09 3.13
N TRP A 20 9.50 27.94 3.35
CA TRP A 20 9.76 26.70 2.61
C TRP A 20 9.51 26.87 1.10
N LYS A 21 8.37 27.47 0.72
CA LYS A 21 8.05 27.76 -0.69
C LYS A 21 9.01 28.74 -1.31
N ALA A 22 9.48 29.71 -0.52
CA ALA A 22 10.49 30.65 -0.97
C ALA A 22 11.85 29.98 -1.26
N ALA A 23 12.24 29.03 -0.43
CA ALA A 23 13.44 28.22 -0.66
C ALA A 23 13.30 27.33 -1.90
N GLU A 24 12.15 26.68 -2.06
CA GLU A 24 11.82 25.86 -3.25
C GLU A 24 11.91 26.67 -4.54
N ALA A 25 11.35 27.89 -4.54
CA ALA A 25 11.41 28.81 -5.69
C ALA A 25 12.85 29.22 -6.03
N ALA A 26 13.75 29.25 -5.05
CA ALA A 26 15.18 29.52 -5.22
C ALA A 26 15.99 28.26 -5.57
N GLY A 27 15.37 27.09 -5.69
CA GLY A 27 16.05 25.83 -5.93
C GLY A 27 16.78 25.28 -4.69
N ILE A 28 16.50 25.81 -3.50
CA ILE A 28 17.07 25.35 -2.22
C ILE A 28 16.16 24.27 -1.63
N HIS A 29 16.69 23.06 -1.48
CA HIS A 29 15.93 21.93 -0.95
C HIS A 29 15.95 21.94 0.58
N ILE A 30 14.77 22.09 1.20
CA ILE A 30 14.56 21.92 2.63
C ILE A 30 13.71 20.65 2.84
N PRO A 31 14.18 19.63 3.61
CA PRO A 31 13.43 18.40 3.81
C PRO A 31 12.11 18.65 4.57
N ALA A 32 11.04 17.95 4.18
CA ALA A 32 9.76 17.98 4.86
C ALA A 32 9.01 16.65 4.65
N LEU A 33 8.35 16.13 5.69
CA LEU A 33 7.49 14.93 5.60
C LEU A 33 6.00 15.27 5.71
N CYS A 34 5.63 16.24 6.55
CA CYS A 34 4.24 16.57 6.82
C CYS A 34 3.65 17.62 5.85
N LEU A 35 4.39 18.06 4.83
CA LEU A 35 3.93 19.00 3.82
C LEU A 35 3.55 18.24 2.56
N HIS A 36 2.25 18.31 2.18
CA HIS A 36 1.72 17.71 0.96
C HIS A 36 0.74 18.66 0.29
N ASN A 37 0.72 18.71 -1.05
CA ASN A 37 -0.09 19.66 -1.81
C ASN A 37 -1.59 19.41 -1.75
N GLU A 38 -2.02 18.19 -1.47
CA GLU A 38 -3.43 17.76 -1.50
C GLU A 38 -4.02 17.55 -0.09
N LEU A 39 -3.24 17.80 0.96
CA LEU A 39 -3.66 17.59 2.35
C LEU A 39 -3.53 18.87 3.15
N ASP A 40 -4.35 18.99 4.18
CA ASP A 40 -4.21 20.04 5.16
C ASP A 40 -2.83 19.98 5.81
N HIS A 41 -2.20 21.15 5.93
CA HIS A 41 -0.83 21.24 6.42
C HIS A 41 -0.80 21.26 7.95
N PHE A 42 -0.15 20.26 8.54
CA PHE A 42 0.12 20.15 9.98
C PHE A 42 1.62 20.21 10.22
N THR A 43 2.08 21.24 10.90
CA THR A 43 3.51 21.40 11.27
C THR A 43 3.86 20.42 12.39
N SER A 44 4.18 19.16 12.04
CA SER A 44 4.41 18.09 13.02
C SER A 44 5.78 17.42 12.92
N CYS A 45 6.36 17.30 11.72
CA CYS A 45 7.59 16.51 11.53
C CYS A 45 8.88 17.22 11.94
N MET A 46 8.89 18.56 12.01
CA MET A 46 10.03 19.42 12.34
C MET A 46 11.30 19.22 11.49
N LEU A 47 11.22 18.52 10.36
CA LEU A 47 12.36 18.32 9.47
C LEU A 47 12.70 19.56 8.65
N CYS A 48 11.76 20.49 8.50
CA CYS A 48 11.94 21.73 7.76
C CYS A 48 12.51 22.88 8.61
N LEU A 49 13.21 22.58 9.71
CA LEU A 49 13.85 23.57 10.56
C LEU A 49 14.86 24.41 9.77
N VAL A 50 14.81 25.71 9.99
CA VAL A 50 15.76 26.71 9.49
C VAL A 50 16.02 27.73 10.61
N LYS A 51 16.99 28.60 10.43
CA LYS A 51 17.26 29.73 11.35
C LYS A 51 16.93 31.07 10.70
N ASP A 52 16.51 32.02 11.52
CA ASP A 52 16.51 33.43 11.14
C ASP A 52 17.86 34.11 11.42
N GLY A 53 17.98 35.38 11.00
CA GLY A 53 19.21 36.17 11.22
C GLY A 53 19.56 36.42 12.70
N SER A 54 18.65 36.14 13.64
CA SER A 54 18.93 36.18 15.09
C SER A 54 19.42 34.85 15.65
N GLY A 55 19.45 33.78 14.84
CA GLY A 55 19.82 32.43 15.24
C GLY A 55 18.67 31.60 15.79
N LYS A 56 17.41 32.07 15.72
CA LYS A 56 16.25 31.32 16.20
C LYS A 56 15.82 30.26 15.21
N LEU A 57 15.71 29.01 15.67
CA LEU A 57 15.17 27.87 14.91
C LEU A 57 13.64 27.95 14.79
N PHE A 58 13.12 27.64 13.59
CA PHE A 58 11.68 27.54 13.35
C PHE A 58 11.37 26.64 12.13
N PRO A 59 10.16 26.07 12.03
CA PRO A 59 9.75 25.27 10.89
C PRO A 59 9.40 26.16 9.68
N SER A 60 10.17 26.07 8.60
CA SER A 60 10.01 26.89 7.41
C SER A 60 8.69 26.69 6.66
N CYS A 61 8.06 25.51 6.80
CA CYS A 61 6.82 25.19 6.11
C CYS A 61 5.59 25.99 6.61
N SER A 62 5.59 26.43 7.88
CA SER A 62 4.46 27.15 8.50
C SER A 62 4.69 28.66 8.67
N VAL A 63 5.95 29.09 8.73
CA VAL A 63 6.27 30.50 8.88
C VAL A 63 6.16 31.21 7.53
N LYS A 64 5.43 32.36 7.50
CA LYS A 64 5.29 33.19 6.32
C LYS A 64 6.58 33.98 6.06
N ALA A 65 6.96 34.06 4.80
CA ALA A 65 8.03 34.92 4.37
C ALA A 65 7.66 36.38 4.63
N ALA A 66 8.62 37.18 5.10
CA ALA A 66 8.49 38.61 5.33
C ALA A 66 9.66 39.36 4.69
N ASP A 67 9.43 40.66 4.38
CA ASP A 67 10.48 41.50 3.78
C ASP A 67 11.71 41.57 4.66
N HIS A 68 12.86 41.54 4.02
CA HIS A 68 14.18 41.61 4.64
C HIS A 68 14.54 40.47 5.61
N MET A 69 13.75 39.40 5.62
CA MET A 69 14.05 38.19 6.37
C MET A 69 15.41 37.62 5.90
N GLN A 70 16.23 37.20 6.85
CA GLN A 70 17.50 36.48 6.58
C GLN A 70 17.34 35.06 7.10
N ILE A 71 17.47 34.09 6.22
CA ILE A 71 17.23 32.67 6.50
C ILE A 71 18.51 31.91 6.24
N ILE A 72 18.88 31.04 7.19
CA ILE A 72 19.97 30.06 7.09
C ILE A 72 19.30 28.69 7.01
N THR A 73 19.59 27.95 5.95
CA THR A 73 18.96 26.64 5.72
C THR A 73 19.80 25.47 6.17
N GLU A 74 21.09 25.66 6.40
CA GLU A 74 22.02 24.59 6.76
C GLU A 74 23.14 25.12 7.69
N ASP A 75 23.20 24.55 8.89
CA ASP A 75 24.34 24.65 9.83
C ASP A 75 24.31 23.43 10.77
N GLU A 76 25.23 23.33 11.69
CA GLU A 76 25.35 22.19 12.63
C GLU A 76 24.10 22.06 13.51
N GLU A 77 23.63 23.17 14.10
CA GLU A 77 22.47 23.14 15.00
C GLU A 77 21.14 22.82 14.25
N ILE A 78 20.99 23.28 13.00
CA ILE A 78 19.88 22.90 12.13
C ILE A 78 19.93 21.40 11.85
N ARG A 79 21.12 20.84 11.57
CA ARG A 79 21.31 19.41 11.31
C ARG A 79 20.98 18.58 12.54
N GLU A 80 21.51 18.95 13.70
CA GLU A 80 21.22 18.29 14.97
C GLU A 80 19.72 18.34 15.30
N GLY A 81 19.06 19.49 15.11
CA GLY A 81 17.63 19.64 15.33
C GLY A 81 16.79 18.75 14.41
N ARG A 82 17.12 18.66 13.12
CA ARG A 82 16.45 17.77 12.15
C ARG A 82 16.72 16.30 12.47
N GLN A 83 17.94 15.95 12.85
CA GLN A 83 18.29 14.59 13.25
C GLN A 83 17.49 14.17 14.48
N MET A 84 17.44 14.99 15.51
CA MET A 84 16.65 14.73 16.72
C MET A 84 15.16 14.54 16.40
N ALA A 85 14.60 15.40 15.55
CA ALA A 85 13.21 15.28 15.12
C ALA A 85 12.94 13.94 14.41
N LEU A 86 13.85 13.51 13.53
CA LEU A 86 13.74 12.24 12.84
C LEU A 86 13.92 11.04 13.78
N GLU A 87 14.84 11.10 14.71
CA GLU A 87 15.05 10.06 15.73
C GLU A 87 13.82 9.89 16.62
N LEU A 88 13.16 10.99 17.03
CA LEU A 88 11.91 10.94 17.77
C LEU A 88 10.76 10.33 16.95
N LEU A 89 10.61 10.71 15.68
CA LEU A 89 9.62 10.11 14.78
C LEU A 89 9.85 8.61 14.61
N LEU A 90 11.11 8.18 14.46
CA LEU A 90 11.45 6.77 14.29
C LEU A 90 11.33 5.98 15.59
N SER A 91 11.57 6.59 16.76
CA SER A 91 11.44 5.92 18.05
C SER A 91 10.01 5.50 18.39
N GLU A 92 9.02 6.24 17.89
CA GLU A 92 7.59 5.92 18.06
C GLU A 92 6.98 5.21 16.85
N HIS A 93 7.78 4.97 15.81
CA HIS A 93 7.30 4.33 14.58
C HIS A 93 7.14 2.83 14.76
N VAL A 94 5.90 2.35 14.80
CA VAL A 94 5.57 0.91 14.95
C VAL A 94 5.83 0.08 13.67
N GLY A 95 6.18 0.70 12.57
CA GLY A 95 6.52 0.00 11.32
C GLY A 95 5.33 -0.58 10.54
N ASP A 96 4.12 -0.18 10.86
CA ASP A 96 2.88 -0.66 10.20
C ASP A 96 2.64 -0.01 8.83
N CYS A 97 3.70 0.17 8.04
CA CYS A 97 3.60 0.71 6.67
C CYS A 97 2.80 -0.19 5.73
N GLU A 98 2.84 -1.50 5.98
CA GLU A 98 1.93 -2.48 5.40
C GLU A 98 0.95 -2.97 6.47
N ALA A 99 -0.30 -3.17 6.06
CA ALA A 99 -1.31 -3.65 6.99
C ALA A 99 -0.94 -5.04 7.56
N PRO A 100 -1.02 -5.26 8.89
CA PRO A 100 -0.68 -6.56 9.49
C PRO A 100 -1.46 -7.73 8.90
N CYS A 101 -2.69 -7.51 8.45
CA CYS A 101 -3.47 -8.51 7.75
C CYS A 101 -2.86 -8.91 6.39
N GLN A 102 -2.19 -7.99 5.68
CA GLN A 102 -1.45 -8.28 4.45
C GLN A 102 -0.17 -9.06 4.76
N ILE A 103 0.58 -8.63 5.77
CA ILE A 103 1.81 -9.31 6.23
C ILE A 103 1.49 -10.73 6.73
N GLY A 104 0.40 -10.89 7.50
CA GLY A 104 -0.07 -12.16 8.02
C GLY A 104 -0.68 -13.10 6.95
N CYS A 105 -0.92 -12.63 5.74
CA CYS A 105 -1.43 -13.43 4.65
C CYS A 105 -0.29 -14.19 3.93
N PRO A 106 -0.29 -15.53 3.86
CA PRO A 106 0.76 -16.27 3.14
C PRO A 106 0.87 -15.92 1.65
N ALA A 107 -0.22 -15.43 1.03
CA ALA A 107 -0.23 -14.94 -0.36
C ALA A 107 0.10 -13.44 -0.45
N HIS A 108 0.33 -12.76 0.67
CA HIS A 108 0.61 -11.33 0.75
C HIS A 108 -0.41 -10.45 0.01
N MET A 109 -1.68 -10.88 0.00
CA MET A 109 -2.77 -10.21 -0.71
C MET A 109 -3.03 -8.82 -0.14
N ASN A 110 -3.26 -7.83 -1.01
CA ASN A 110 -3.60 -6.48 -0.58
C ASN A 110 -5.04 -6.40 -0.03
N ILE A 111 -5.21 -6.88 1.20
CA ILE A 111 -6.49 -6.94 1.91
C ILE A 111 -7.11 -5.56 2.12
N PRO A 112 -6.37 -4.51 2.52
CA PRO A 112 -6.94 -3.18 2.68
C PRO A 112 -7.56 -2.63 1.39
N LEU A 113 -6.92 -2.85 0.25
CA LEU A 113 -7.47 -2.42 -1.05
C LEU A 113 -8.72 -3.23 -1.42
N MET A 114 -8.70 -4.56 -1.23
CA MET A 114 -9.89 -5.41 -1.41
C MET A 114 -11.08 -4.86 -0.62
N ASN A 115 -10.90 -4.60 0.68
CA ASN A 115 -11.96 -4.14 1.55
C ASN A 115 -12.51 -2.75 1.14
N ARG A 116 -11.61 -1.81 0.77
CA ARG A 116 -12.02 -0.48 0.28
C ARG A 116 -12.82 -0.55 -1.00
N LEU A 117 -12.44 -1.42 -1.93
CA LEU A 117 -13.17 -1.61 -3.18
C LEU A 117 -14.55 -2.24 -2.95
N ILE A 118 -14.65 -3.21 -2.03
CA ILE A 118 -15.95 -3.78 -1.62
C ILE A 118 -16.85 -2.70 -1.03
N ALA A 119 -16.34 -1.89 -0.11
CA ALA A 119 -17.09 -0.81 0.52
C ALA A 119 -17.54 0.26 -0.50
N ALA A 120 -16.79 0.46 -1.58
CA ALA A 120 -17.14 1.36 -2.68
C ALA A 120 -18.08 0.73 -3.72
N GLY A 121 -18.54 -0.52 -3.54
CA GLY A 121 -19.36 -1.25 -4.51
C GLY A 121 -18.61 -1.71 -5.78
N LYS A 122 -17.29 -1.64 -5.79
CA LYS A 122 -16.42 -1.99 -6.92
C LYS A 122 -15.95 -3.45 -6.83
N TRP A 123 -16.89 -4.36 -6.90
CA TRP A 123 -16.64 -5.78 -6.61
C TRP A 123 -15.76 -6.47 -7.65
N GLU A 124 -15.91 -6.15 -8.93
CA GLU A 124 -15.05 -6.68 -9.99
C GLU A 124 -13.59 -6.24 -9.83
N GLU A 125 -13.37 -4.95 -9.50
CA GLU A 125 -12.03 -4.44 -9.22
C GLU A 125 -11.43 -5.10 -7.97
N SER A 126 -12.25 -5.35 -6.94
CA SER A 126 -11.86 -6.09 -5.74
C SER A 126 -11.46 -7.53 -6.09
N LEU A 127 -12.22 -8.22 -6.95
CA LEU A 127 -11.86 -9.56 -7.42
C LEU A 127 -10.51 -9.55 -8.16
N LYS A 128 -10.23 -8.53 -8.98
CA LYS A 128 -8.92 -8.37 -9.63
C LYS A 128 -7.78 -8.32 -8.60
N VAL A 129 -7.95 -7.54 -7.54
CA VAL A 129 -6.95 -7.48 -6.45
C VAL A 129 -6.74 -8.85 -5.82
N VAL A 130 -7.81 -9.59 -5.52
CA VAL A 130 -7.71 -10.92 -4.93
C VAL A 130 -7.06 -11.92 -5.87
N LYS A 131 -7.50 -11.97 -7.13
CA LYS A 131 -7.04 -12.97 -8.11
C LYS A 131 -5.60 -12.72 -8.61
N ARG A 132 -5.04 -11.55 -8.37
CA ARG A 132 -3.62 -11.31 -8.61
C ARG A 132 -2.73 -12.25 -7.79
N ASP A 133 -3.13 -12.51 -6.53
CA ASP A 133 -2.33 -13.25 -5.56
C ASP A 133 -2.97 -14.60 -5.16
N ILE A 134 -4.28 -14.76 -5.39
CA ILE A 134 -5.08 -15.94 -5.00
C ILE A 134 -5.94 -16.39 -6.19
N ALA A 135 -5.54 -17.48 -6.85
CA ALA A 135 -6.22 -18.00 -8.04
C ALA A 135 -7.66 -18.52 -7.76
N LEU A 136 -7.92 -19.04 -6.56
CA LEU A 136 -9.16 -19.71 -6.18
C LEU A 136 -9.82 -19.00 -4.97
N PRO A 137 -10.33 -17.76 -5.12
CA PRO A 137 -10.83 -16.97 -3.99
C PRO A 137 -12.04 -17.57 -3.30
N ALA A 138 -13.01 -18.08 -4.05
CA ALA A 138 -14.21 -18.72 -3.52
C ALA A 138 -13.88 -19.96 -2.67
N VAL A 139 -12.94 -20.79 -3.15
CA VAL A 139 -12.47 -21.98 -2.40
C VAL A 139 -11.75 -21.56 -1.13
N LEU A 140 -10.73 -20.66 -1.25
CA LEU A 140 -9.97 -20.20 -0.09
C LEU A 140 -10.81 -19.35 0.88
N GLY A 141 -11.90 -18.75 0.42
CA GLY A 141 -12.85 -18.08 1.29
C GLY A 141 -13.61 -19.02 2.23
N ARG A 142 -13.64 -20.32 1.89
CA ARG A 142 -14.30 -21.36 2.68
C ARG A 142 -13.36 -22.18 3.57
N ILE A 143 -12.11 -22.35 3.16
CA ILE A 143 -11.18 -23.30 3.82
C ILE A 143 -9.95 -22.67 4.44
N CYS A 144 -9.72 -21.37 4.22
CA CYS A 144 -8.54 -20.69 4.77
C CYS A 144 -8.67 -20.53 6.30
N PRO A 145 -7.64 -20.84 7.09
CA PRO A 145 -7.65 -20.63 8.55
C PRO A 145 -7.56 -19.17 8.98
N ALA A 146 -7.54 -18.23 8.03
CA ALA A 146 -7.62 -16.78 8.22
C ALA A 146 -6.54 -16.17 9.16
N PRO A 147 -5.23 -16.43 8.96
CA PRO A 147 -4.21 -15.81 9.80
C PRO A 147 -4.21 -14.28 9.73
N CYS A 148 -4.68 -13.71 8.63
CA CYS A 148 -4.88 -12.28 8.46
C CYS A 148 -5.91 -11.68 9.43
N GLU A 149 -6.96 -12.41 9.80
CA GLU A 149 -7.95 -12.00 10.80
C GLU A 149 -7.33 -12.03 12.21
N GLY A 150 -6.47 -13.03 12.48
CA GLY A 150 -5.67 -13.09 13.70
C GLY A 150 -4.71 -11.91 13.89
N ALA A 151 -4.16 -11.38 12.80
CA ALA A 151 -3.26 -10.22 12.79
C ALA A 151 -3.99 -8.87 12.65
N CYS A 152 -5.32 -8.85 12.55
CA CYS A 152 -6.09 -7.64 12.32
C CYS A 152 -6.02 -6.68 13.51
N HIS A 153 -5.60 -5.43 13.31
CA HIS A 153 -5.56 -4.39 14.35
C HIS A 153 -6.95 -4.07 14.92
N ARG A 154 -8.02 -4.24 14.13
CA ARG A 154 -9.38 -4.03 14.63
C ARG A 154 -9.69 -4.89 15.85
N LYS A 155 -9.08 -6.08 15.93
CA LYS A 155 -9.21 -7.02 17.07
C LYS A 155 -8.85 -6.41 18.42
N THR A 156 -8.03 -5.35 18.45
CA THR A 156 -7.68 -4.65 19.71
C THR A 156 -8.79 -3.70 20.18
N VAL A 157 -9.77 -3.39 19.34
CA VAL A 157 -10.87 -2.46 19.61
C VAL A 157 -12.19 -3.22 19.84
N ASP A 158 -12.49 -4.14 18.93
CA ASP A 158 -13.70 -4.99 18.97
C ASP A 158 -13.40 -6.36 18.30
N GLU A 159 -13.99 -6.67 17.15
CA GLU A 159 -13.77 -7.92 16.42
C GLU A 159 -12.94 -7.70 15.14
N PRO A 160 -12.16 -8.71 14.73
CA PRO A 160 -11.41 -8.60 13.48
C PRO A 160 -12.38 -8.49 12.29
N VAL A 161 -11.93 -7.83 11.23
CA VAL A 161 -12.66 -7.79 9.96
C VAL A 161 -12.77 -9.21 9.40
N SER A 162 -13.98 -9.63 8.99
CA SER A 162 -14.27 -10.96 8.40
C SER A 162 -13.69 -11.08 6.98
N ILE A 163 -12.37 -11.06 6.87
CA ILE A 163 -11.62 -10.98 5.61
C ILE A 163 -11.89 -12.17 4.70
N CYS A 164 -11.97 -13.37 5.27
CA CYS A 164 -12.26 -14.59 4.50
C CYS A 164 -13.68 -14.59 3.92
N LEU A 165 -14.66 -14.11 4.66
CA LEU A 165 -16.02 -13.97 4.16
C LEU A 165 -16.12 -12.90 3.06
N LEU A 166 -15.45 -11.78 3.20
CA LEU A 166 -15.38 -10.75 2.16
C LEU A 166 -14.69 -11.27 0.90
N LYS A 167 -13.59 -12.00 1.03
CA LYS A 167 -12.91 -12.67 -0.08
C LYS A 167 -13.81 -13.71 -0.75
N ARG A 168 -14.56 -14.50 0.03
CA ARG A 168 -15.56 -15.44 -0.47
C ARG A 168 -16.65 -14.71 -1.27
N PHE A 169 -17.21 -13.64 -0.70
CA PHE A 169 -18.24 -12.83 -1.34
C PHE A 169 -17.82 -12.38 -2.74
N VAL A 170 -16.67 -11.72 -2.89
CA VAL A 170 -16.24 -11.26 -4.22
C VAL A 170 -15.91 -12.41 -5.18
N GLY A 171 -15.52 -13.58 -4.65
CA GLY A 171 -15.28 -14.78 -5.46
C GLY A 171 -16.54 -15.50 -5.91
N ASP A 172 -17.63 -15.42 -5.12
CA ASP A 172 -18.91 -16.06 -5.44
C ASP A 172 -19.80 -15.16 -6.33
N GLU A 173 -19.77 -13.83 -6.12
CA GLU A 173 -20.70 -12.88 -6.75
C GLU A 173 -20.22 -12.33 -8.11
N ASN A 174 -19.00 -12.62 -8.53
CA ASN A 174 -18.43 -12.03 -9.73
C ASN A 174 -17.95 -13.10 -10.72
N ASP A 175 -17.79 -12.68 -11.99
CA ASP A 175 -17.14 -13.50 -13.00
C ASP A 175 -15.72 -13.86 -12.53
N LEU A 176 -15.43 -15.16 -12.56
CA LEU A 176 -14.13 -15.69 -12.17
C LEU A 176 -12.98 -15.30 -13.13
N HIS A 177 -13.29 -14.62 -14.23
CA HIS A 177 -12.32 -14.16 -15.23
C HIS A 177 -12.30 -12.63 -15.36
N PRO A 178 -11.84 -11.89 -14.34
CA PRO A 178 -11.90 -10.43 -14.31
C PRO A 178 -10.92 -9.74 -15.27
N TRP A 179 -10.09 -10.52 -15.97
CA TRP A 179 -9.17 -10.03 -17.01
C TRP A 179 -9.43 -10.70 -18.34
N PRO A 180 -9.18 -10.00 -19.46
CA PRO A 180 -9.15 -10.64 -20.75
C PRO A 180 -8.06 -11.72 -20.77
N VAL A 181 -8.40 -12.89 -21.31
CA VAL A 181 -7.46 -14.01 -21.45
C VAL A 181 -6.53 -13.73 -22.63
N PRO A 182 -5.20 -13.56 -22.42
CA PRO A 182 -4.28 -13.23 -23.49
C PRO A 182 -4.20 -14.37 -24.53
N PRO A 183 -3.83 -14.08 -25.77
CA PRO A 183 -3.60 -15.12 -26.79
C PRO A 183 -2.47 -16.05 -26.35
N LEU A 184 -2.47 -17.28 -26.88
CA LEU A 184 -1.39 -18.24 -26.65
C LEU A 184 -0.14 -17.85 -27.44
N GLU A 185 1.01 -17.83 -26.75
CA GLU A 185 2.32 -17.51 -27.34
C GLU A 185 3.06 -18.74 -27.92
N GLY A 186 2.38 -19.86 -28.06
CA GLY A 186 2.97 -21.11 -28.56
C GLY A 186 3.83 -21.87 -27.54
N LYS A 187 3.99 -21.36 -26.32
CA LYS A 187 4.67 -22.07 -25.23
C LYS A 187 3.71 -23.01 -24.54
N ARG A 188 4.14 -24.26 -24.29
CA ARG A 188 3.35 -25.28 -23.60
C ARG A 188 4.08 -25.74 -22.33
N VAL A 189 3.33 -25.96 -21.26
CA VAL A 189 3.86 -26.45 -19.96
C VAL A 189 2.99 -27.61 -19.47
N ALA A 190 3.62 -28.73 -19.20
CA ALA A 190 2.97 -29.86 -18.54
C ALA A 190 2.94 -29.63 -17.01
N ILE A 191 1.77 -29.77 -16.41
CA ILE A 191 1.57 -29.70 -14.96
C ILE A 191 1.14 -31.07 -14.47
N ILE A 192 1.94 -31.67 -13.61
CA ILE A 192 1.66 -32.97 -13.03
C ILE A 192 0.92 -32.79 -11.71
N GLY A 193 -0.35 -33.16 -11.71
CA GLY A 193 -1.30 -32.96 -10.60
C GLY A 193 -2.27 -31.83 -10.87
N ALA A 194 -3.57 -32.14 -10.91
CA ALA A 194 -4.68 -31.19 -11.07
C ALA A 194 -5.34 -30.85 -9.71
N GLY A 195 -4.58 -30.86 -8.64
CA GLY A 195 -4.99 -30.36 -7.33
C GLY A 195 -4.93 -28.83 -7.25
N PRO A 196 -5.14 -28.22 -6.06
CA PRO A 196 -5.20 -26.77 -5.91
C PRO A 196 -3.94 -26.06 -6.40
N ALA A 197 -2.77 -26.62 -6.17
CA ALA A 197 -1.48 -26.06 -6.64
C ALA A 197 -1.37 -26.08 -8.17
N GLY A 198 -1.72 -27.22 -8.81
CA GLY A 198 -1.70 -27.35 -10.27
C GLY A 198 -2.73 -26.43 -10.95
N LEU A 199 -3.92 -26.31 -10.37
CA LEU A 199 -4.96 -25.38 -10.86
C LEU A 199 -4.51 -23.92 -10.76
N ALA A 200 -3.89 -23.52 -9.64
CA ALA A 200 -3.33 -22.18 -9.48
C ALA A 200 -2.19 -21.91 -10.48
N ALA A 201 -1.29 -22.86 -10.68
CA ALA A 201 -0.21 -22.77 -11.64
C ALA A 201 -0.76 -22.62 -13.07
N ALA A 202 -1.75 -23.43 -13.45
CA ALA A 202 -2.41 -23.35 -14.74
C ALA A 202 -3.05 -21.99 -14.98
N TYR A 203 -3.74 -21.44 -13.97
CA TYR A 203 -4.37 -20.13 -14.01
C TYR A 203 -3.32 -19.03 -14.33
N TYR A 204 -2.25 -18.95 -13.56
CA TYR A 204 -1.24 -17.90 -13.74
C TYR A 204 -0.40 -18.08 -15.01
N LEU A 205 -0.15 -19.31 -15.47
CA LEU A 205 0.48 -19.57 -16.76
C LEU A 205 -0.43 -19.10 -17.89
N ARG A 206 -1.73 -19.39 -17.81
CA ARG A 206 -2.68 -18.98 -18.85
C ARG A 206 -2.79 -17.46 -18.94
N LEU A 207 -2.74 -16.74 -17.83
CA LEU A 207 -2.70 -15.27 -17.81
C LEU A 207 -1.41 -14.68 -18.42
N ARG A 208 -0.39 -15.50 -18.65
CA ARG A 208 0.87 -15.13 -19.33
C ARG A 208 0.97 -15.65 -20.77
N GLY A 209 -0.15 -16.04 -21.38
CA GLY A 209 -0.17 -16.53 -22.75
C GLY A 209 0.41 -17.95 -22.94
N VAL A 210 0.74 -18.65 -21.85
CA VAL A 210 1.26 -20.02 -21.88
C VAL A 210 0.08 -21.00 -21.88
N GLU A 211 0.20 -22.09 -22.66
CA GLU A 211 -0.78 -23.19 -22.71
C GLU A 211 -0.46 -24.24 -21.63
N PRO A 212 -1.23 -24.33 -20.52
CA PRO A 212 -1.01 -25.33 -19.50
C PRO A 212 -1.75 -26.63 -19.83
N HIS A 213 -1.04 -27.76 -19.75
CA HIS A 213 -1.61 -29.09 -19.86
C HIS A 213 -1.54 -29.80 -18.51
N LEU A 214 -2.70 -30.00 -17.87
CA LEU A 214 -2.77 -30.69 -16.57
C LEU A 214 -2.92 -32.19 -16.80
N TYR A 215 -2.08 -32.95 -16.07
CA TYR A 215 -2.11 -34.41 -16.05
C TYR A 215 -2.38 -34.86 -14.61
N ASP A 216 -3.39 -35.68 -14.40
CA ASP A 216 -3.74 -36.24 -13.09
C ASP A 216 -4.16 -37.70 -13.24
N ARG A 217 -3.97 -38.49 -12.20
CA ARG A 217 -4.47 -39.86 -12.12
C ARG A 217 -5.99 -39.94 -11.93
N ALA A 218 -6.57 -38.90 -11.35
CA ALA A 218 -8.01 -38.79 -11.14
C ALA A 218 -8.70 -38.23 -12.39
N PRO A 219 -9.92 -38.72 -12.74
CA PRO A 219 -10.64 -38.29 -13.92
C PRO A 219 -11.20 -36.85 -13.80
N LYS A 220 -11.23 -36.29 -12.60
CA LYS A 220 -11.70 -34.92 -12.32
C LYS A 220 -10.64 -34.13 -11.60
N ALA A 221 -10.40 -32.88 -12.03
CA ALA A 221 -9.52 -31.94 -11.35
C ALA A 221 -10.07 -31.56 -9.97
N GLY A 222 -9.16 -31.07 -9.10
CA GLY A 222 -9.49 -30.61 -7.75
C GLY A 222 -8.68 -31.32 -6.66
N GLY A 223 -8.22 -32.54 -6.88
CA GLY A 223 -7.40 -33.28 -5.91
C GLY A 223 -8.00 -33.29 -4.50
N GLN A 224 -7.23 -32.88 -3.49
CA GLN A 224 -7.67 -32.86 -2.09
C GLN A 224 -8.89 -31.96 -1.83
N LEU A 225 -9.16 -30.96 -2.66
CA LEU A 225 -10.38 -30.16 -2.54
C LEU A 225 -11.63 -31.02 -2.68
N ARG A 226 -11.54 -32.13 -3.42
CA ARG A 226 -12.66 -33.07 -3.64
C ARG A 226 -12.65 -34.25 -2.69
N THR A 227 -11.47 -34.65 -2.20
CA THR A 227 -11.32 -35.93 -1.47
C THR A 227 -11.13 -35.77 0.04
N ALA A 228 -10.63 -34.59 0.49
CA ALA A 228 -10.28 -34.37 1.89
C ALA A 228 -11.15 -33.34 2.59
N ILE A 229 -11.92 -32.54 1.85
CA ILE A 229 -12.78 -31.50 2.40
C ILE A 229 -14.24 -31.92 2.34
N SER A 230 -14.98 -31.74 3.46
CA SER A 230 -16.41 -32.04 3.51
C SER A 230 -17.17 -31.18 2.50
N ARG A 231 -18.22 -31.77 1.89
CA ARG A 231 -19.13 -31.10 0.96
C ARG A 231 -19.94 -29.98 1.60
N ASP A 232 -20.16 -30.05 2.91
CA ASP A 232 -20.81 -28.96 3.67
C ASP A 232 -19.96 -27.71 3.72
N ILE A 233 -18.62 -27.83 3.64
CA ILE A 233 -17.66 -26.73 3.65
C ILE A 233 -17.37 -26.25 2.21
N LEU A 234 -17.11 -27.19 1.31
CA LEU A 234 -16.81 -26.92 -0.09
C LEU A 234 -17.75 -27.76 -1.00
N PRO A 235 -18.87 -27.18 -1.44
CA PRO A 235 -19.79 -27.84 -2.38
C PRO A 235 -19.13 -28.21 -3.70
N GLU A 236 -19.73 -29.14 -4.46
CA GLU A 236 -19.20 -29.59 -5.76
C GLU A 236 -19.52 -28.64 -6.93
N GLU A 237 -20.50 -27.75 -6.74
CA GLU A 237 -20.99 -26.81 -7.75
C GLU A 237 -20.19 -25.51 -7.76
#